data_5f81f8691fbe5dff0b550545b89d2908
#
_entry.id   5f81f8691fbe5dff0b550545b89d2908
#
_cell.length_a   1.000
_cell.length_b   1.000
_cell.length_c   1.000
_cell.angle_alpha   90.00
_cell.angle_beta   90.00
_cell.angle_gamma   90.00
#
_symmetry.space_group_name_H-M   'P 1'
#
loop_
_entity.id
_entity.type
_entity.pdbx_description
1 polymer ?
#
loop_
_entity_poly.entity_id
_entity_poly.type
_entity_poly.pdbx_seq_one_letter_code
_entity_poly.pdbx_strand_id
1 'polypeptide(L)'
;LCMKGLEIGTGKRLTTVVHEELGAAVQPAVWVGPGHVQDFVRDIPNCMVLAGEDRAALRVLVDALGSPLIRFYYGEDLLGTEVGAAAKNVIGLAAGMLDGFSYGSLKGALMARGTREISRLVRAMGGDAETIYGLSHLGDYEATLFSQHSNNRRYGEAVVRGTAGEFHSIAEGVYTVKALMSLSKEYQVDLPISETVYEIIVKGAEPRNQLTQLFLRATKGEKD
;
A
#
# COMPACT_ATOMS: atom_id res chain seq x y z
N LEU A 1 -7.72 12.99 -6.10
CA LEU A 1 -7.19 11.73 -6.62
C LEU A 1 -7.79 10.56 -5.85
N CYS A 2 -8.43 9.61 -6.53
CA CYS A 2 -9.02 8.39 -5.94
C CYS A 2 -8.22 7.14 -6.32
N MET A 3 -6.97 7.30 -6.72
CA MET A 3 -6.08 6.23 -7.14
C MET A 3 -4.93 6.05 -6.14
N LYS A 4 -4.36 4.87 -6.12
CA LYS A 4 -3.24 4.49 -5.24
C LYS A 4 -2.07 4.08 -6.10
N GLY A 5 -0.88 4.58 -5.81
CA GLY A 5 0.32 4.23 -6.57
C GLY A 5 1.41 5.27 -6.46
N LEU A 6 2.56 4.92 -7.04
CA LEU A 6 3.72 5.77 -7.21
C LEU A 6 4.15 5.71 -8.67
N GLU A 7 4.69 6.78 -9.21
CA GLU A 7 5.21 6.81 -10.58
C GLU A 7 6.36 5.81 -10.75
N ILE A 8 6.29 5.02 -11.82
CA ILE A 8 7.32 4.01 -12.11
C ILE A 8 8.59 4.72 -12.58
N GLY A 9 9.73 4.32 -12.02
CA GLY A 9 11.04 4.86 -12.40
C GLY A 9 11.51 6.02 -11.53
N THR A 10 10.63 6.95 -11.15
CA THR A 10 10.96 8.09 -10.30
C THR A 10 10.59 7.89 -8.83
N GLY A 11 9.58 7.03 -8.55
CA GLY A 11 9.02 6.88 -7.20
C GLY A 11 8.17 8.07 -6.74
N LYS A 12 7.91 9.06 -7.60
CA LYS A 12 7.13 10.24 -7.25
C LYS A 12 5.71 9.88 -6.80
N ARG A 13 5.22 10.62 -5.83
CA ARG A 13 3.80 10.59 -5.42
C ARG A 13 2.94 11.18 -6.53
N LEU A 14 1.71 10.72 -6.66
CA LEU A 14 0.80 11.19 -7.70
C LEU A 14 0.43 12.67 -7.53
N THR A 15 0.40 13.19 -6.31
CA THR A 15 0.20 14.63 -6.06
C THR A 15 1.40 15.45 -6.53
N THR A 16 2.62 14.93 -6.42
CA THR A 16 3.82 15.57 -6.98
C THR A 16 3.72 15.66 -8.49
N VAL A 17 3.31 14.59 -9.18
CA VAL A 17 3.07 14.59 -10.62
C VAL A 17 2.03 15.63 -11.02
N VAL A 18 0.91 15.73 -10.26
CA VAL A 18 -0.12 16.76 -10.51
C VAL A 18 0.45 18.17 -10.42
N HIS A 19 1.29 18.46 -9.42
CA HIS A 19 1.94 19.77 -9.29
C HIS A 19 2.92 20.09 -10.44
N GLU A 20 3.67 19.09 -10.90
CA GLU A 20 4.60 19.25 -12.02
C GLU A 20 3.87 19.53 -13.34
N GLU A 21 2.75 18.84 -13.59
CA GLU A 21 2.01 18.96 -14.84
C GLU A 21 1.02 20.15 -14.86
N LEU A 22 0.39 20.48 -13.74
CA LEU A 22 -0.67 21.49 -13.68
C LEU A 22 -0.27 22.78 -12.95
N GLY A 23 0.92 22.78 -12.35
CA GLY A 23 1.46 23.94 -11.63
C GLY A 23 1.01 24.01 -10.15
N ALA A 24 1.74 24.80 -9.37
CA ALA A 24 1.57 24.90 -7.91
C ALA A 24 0.24 25.56 -7.46
N ALA A 25 -0.50 26.18 -8.37
CA ALA A 25 -1.80 26.76 -8.06
C ALA A 25 -2.90 25.68 -7.86
N VAL A 26 -2.67 24.45 -8.36
CA VAL A 26 -3.60 23.34 -8.15
C VAL A 26 -3.33 22.72 -6.78
N GLN A 27 -4.37 22.55 -5.98
CA GLN A 27 -4.31 21.94 -4.66
C GLN A 27 -4.85 20.50 -4.73
N PRO A 28 -3.99 19.48 -4.93
CA PRO A 28 -4.43 18.12 -5.02
C PRO A 28 -4.83 17.58 -3.65
N ALA A 29 -5.89 16.78 -3.62
CA ALA A 29 -6.28 15.99 -2.47
C ALA A 29 -6.37 14.51 -2.84
N VAL A 30 -6.10 13.63 -1.89
CA VAL A 30 -6.11 12.18 -2.06
C VAL A 30 -7.22 11.58 -1.22
N TRP A 31 -8.07 10.76 -1.85
CA TRP A 31 -9.11 9.98 -1.20
C TRP A 31 -8.71 8.50 -1.21
N VAL A 32 -8.43 7.95 -0.04
CA VAL A 32 -7.98 6.56 0.14
C VAL A 32 -8.59 5.92 1.39
N GLY A 33 -8.44 4.62 1.53
CA GLY A 33 -8.91 3.87 2.70
C GLY A 33 -9.56 2.55 2.32
N PRO A 34 -10.16 1.84 3.30
CA PRO A 34 -10.64 0.46 3.16
C PRO A 34 -11.97 0.27 2.42
N GLY A 35 -12.51 1.29 1.76
CA GLY A 35 -13.78 1.19 1.05
C GLY A 35 -13.71 0.30 -0.19
N HIS A 36 -14.66 -0.62 -0.30
CA HIS A 36 -14.90 -1.44 -1.48
C HIS A 36 -16.21 -1.08 -2.14
N VAL A 37 -16.22 -0.98 -3.49
CA VAL A 37 -17.44 -0.73 -4.26
C VAL A 37 -18.50 -1.79 -3.96
N GLN A 38 -18.11 -3.04 -3.80
CA GLN A 38 -19.00 -4.16 -3.50
C GLN A 38 -19.76 -4.00 -2.17
N ASP A 39 -19.16 -3.31 -1.20
CA ASP A 39 -19.79 -3.03 0.08
C ASP A 39 -20.70 -1.82 -0.02
N PHE A 40 -20.26 -0.74 -0.68
CA PHE A 40 -21.06 0.46 -0.85
C PHE A 40 -22.35 0.23 -1.65
N VAL A 41 -22.34 -0.62 -2.68
CA VAL A 41 -23.56 -0.99 -3.42
C VAL A 41 -24.54 -1.87 -2.61
N ARG A 42 -24.10 -2.35 -1.44
CA ARG A 42 -24.93 -3.09 -0.46
C ARG A 42 -25.28 -2.25 0.75
N ASP A 43 -25.10 -0.93 0.65
CA ASP A 43 -25.34 0.04 1.73
C ASP A 43 -24.50 -0.23 3.01
N ILE A 44 -23.33 -0.86 2.87
CA ILE A 44 -22.40 -1.09 4.00
C ILE A 44 -21.49 0.13 4.14
N PRO A 45 -21.58 0.88 5.26
CA PRO A 45 -20.78 2.08 5.46
C PRO A 45 -19.32 1.76 5.77
N ASN A 46 -18.41 2.68 5.39
CA ASN A 46 -17.00 2.56 5.75
C ASN A 46 -16.37 3.93 6.04
N CYS A 47 -15.17 3.89 6.62
CA CYS A 47 -14.37 5.06 6.92
C CYS A 47 -13.27 5.23 5.86
N MET A 48 -13.06 6.48 5.41
CA MET A 48 -12.04 6.82 4.42
C MET A 48 -11.21 8.02 4.90
N VAL A 49 -10.04 8.21 4.31
CA VAL A 49 -9.20 9.40 4.53
C VAL A 49 -9.29 10.30 3.31
N LEU A 50 -9.47 11.58 3.56
CA LEU A 50 -9.24 12.64 2.60
C LEU A 50 -8.04 13.46 3.08
N ALA A 51 -6.91 13.37 2.36
CA ALA A 51 -5.65 14.03 2.72
C ALA A 51 -5.26 15.10 1.69
N GLY A 52 -4.69 16.19 2.15
CA GLY A 52 -4.23 17.31 1.35
C GLY A 52 -3.57 18.36 2.22
N GLU A 53 -2.88 19.32 1.62
CA GLU A 53 -2.15 20.37 2.32
C GLU A 53 -3.06 21.52 2.80
N ASP A 54 -4.15 21.81 2.06
CA ASP A 54 -5.11 22.86 2.41
C ASP A 54 -6.31 22.28 3.18
N ARG A 55 -6.32 22.51 4.50
CA ARG A 55 -7.40 22.04 5.38
C ARG A 55 -8.75 22.70 5.09
N ALA A 56 -8.78 23.93 4.57
CA ALA A 56 -10.02 24.60 4.21
C ALA A 56 -10.64 23.92 2.97
N ALA A 57 -9.82 23.65 1.95
CA ALA A 57 -10.26 22.88 0.78
C ALA A 57 -10.71 21.46 1.15
N LEU A 58 -10.02 20.78 2.08
CA LEU A 58 -10.44 19.47 2.57
C LEU A 58 -11.82 19.50 3.22
N ARG A 59 -12.15 20.55 4.01
CA ARG A 59 -13.49 20.68 4.60
C ARG A 59 -14.57 20.77 3.54
N VAL A 60 -14.38 21.61 2.52
CA VAL A 60 -15.31 21.74 1.40
C VAL A 60 -15.50 20.38 0.70
N LEU A 61 -14.43 19.63 0.49
CA LEU A 61 -14.51 18.31 -0.14
C LEU A 61 -15.24 17.29 0.74
N VAL A 62 -14.97 17.27 2.05
CA VAL A 62 -15.67 16.38 2.99
C VAL A 62 -17.16 16.69 3.04
N ASP A 63 -17.53 17.97 3.09
CA ASP A 63 -18.93 18.39 3.10
C ASP A 63 -19.65 18.03 1.79
N ALA A 64 -18.95 18.12 0.66
CA ALA A 64 -19.50 17.82 -0.65
C ALA A 64 -19.61 16.31 -0.96
N LEU A 65 -18.66 15.50 -0.45
CA LEU A 65 -18.49 14.07 -0.78
C LEU A 65 -18.96 13.14 0.34
N GLY A 66 -19.13 13.66 1.55
CA GLY A 66 -19.58 12.90 2.72
C GLY A 66 -21.00 12.37 2.53
N SER A 67 -21.25 11.19 3.05
CA SER A 67 -22.58 10.56 3.00
C SER A 67 -22.75 9.62 4.21
N PRO A 68 -23.96 9.10 4.48
CA PRO A 68 -24.15 8.08 5.48
C PRO A 68 -23.31 6.80 5.26
N LEU A 69 -22.88 6.56 4.01
CA LEU A 69 -22.04 5.40 3.65
C LEU A 69 -20.54 5.68 3.78
N ILE A 70 -20.12 6.96 3.75
CA ILE A 70 -18.70 7.30 3.73
C ILE A 70 -18.41 8.35 4.79
N ARG A 71 -17.77 7.91 5.89
CA ARG A 71 -17.25 8.80 6.91
C ARG A 71 -15.81 9.15 6.59
N PHE A 72 -15.53 10.43 6.34
CA PHE A 72 -14.17 10.91 6.12
C PHE A 72 -13.47 11.28 7.42
N TYR A 73 -12.16 10.99 7.42
CA TYR A 73 -11.19 11.54 8.36
C TYR A 73 -10.21 12.43 7.58
N TYR A 74 -9.79 13.53 8.16
CA TYR A 74 -8.77 14.40 7.59
C TYR A 74 -7.39 13.74 7.71
N GLY A 75 -6.66 13.60 6.60
CA GLY A 75 -5.26 13.21 6.59
C GLY A 75 -4.38 14.45 6.65
N GLU A 76 -3.63 14.62 7.72
CA GLU A 76 -2.75 15.78 7.95
C GLU A 76 -1.35 15.54 7.37
N ASP A 77 -0.99 14.30 7.09
CA ASP A 77 0.24 13.89 6.41
C ASP A 77 -0.09 13.32 5.03
N LEU A 78 -0.04 14.19 4.02
CA LEU A 78 -0.30 13.80 2.63
C LEU A 78 0.74 12.79 2.12
N LEU A 79 2.03 12.97 2.48
CA LEU A 79 3.11 12.09 2.07
C LEU A 79 2.89 10.65 2.59
N GLY A 80 2.72 10.49 3.90
CA GLY A 80 2.51 9.18 4.50
C GLY A 80 1.21 8.53 4.03
N THR A 81 0.16 9.32 3.79
CA THR A 81 -1.11 8.82 3.25
C THR A 81 -0.93 8.22 1.86
N GLU A 82 -0.24 8.89 0.94
CA GLU A 82 -0.02 8.39 -0.42
C GLU A 82 0.92 7.18 -0.45
N VAL A 83 2.05 7.27 0.25
CA VAL A 83 3.04 6.18 0.31
C VAL A 83 2.43 4.95 0.96
N GLY A 84 1.70 5.12 2.07
CA GLY A 84 1.01 4.03 2.76
C GLY A 84 -0.04 3.36 1.88
N ALA A 85 -0.89 4.15 1.21
CA ALA A 85 -1.91 3.64 0.32
C ALA A 85 -1.34 2.89 -0.90
N ALA A 86 -0.20 3.32 -1.41
CA ALA A 86 0.50 2.61 -2.49
C ALA A 86 1.14 1.32 -1.98
N ALA A 87 1.92 1.40 -0.91
CA ALA A 87 2.72 0.29 -0.38
C ALA A 87 1.89 -0.90 0.10
N LYS A 88 0.65 -0.67 0.62
CA LYS A 88 -0.22 -1.77 1.03
C LYS A 88 -0.47 -2.80 -0.08
N ASN A 89 -0.44 -2.39 -1.34
CA ASN A 89 -0.62 -3.28 -2.49
C ASN A 89 0.53 -4.29 -2.61
N VAL A 90 1.74 -3.91 -2.23
CA VAL A 90 2.90 -4.81 -2.16
C VAL A 90 2.74 -5.81 -1.02
N ILE A 91 2.26 -5.36 0.14
CA ILE A 91 1.94 -6.26 1.26
C ILE A 91 0.79 -7.21 0.87
N GLY A 92 -0.14 -6.76 0.03
CA GLY A 92 -1.18 -7.59 -0.57
C GLY A 92 -0.63 -8.72 -1.45
N LEU A 93 0.41 -8.44 -2.27
CA LEU A 93 1.13 -9.47 -3.04
C LEU A 93 1.76 -10.50 -2.10
N ALA A 94 2.47 -10.05 -1.06
CA ALA A 94 3.08 -10.93 -0.06
C ALA A 94 2.03 -11.82 0.65
N ALA A 95 0.87 -11.25 1.01
CA ALA A 95 -0.22 -12.01 1.62
C ALA A 95 -0.76 -13.10 0.68
N GLY A 96 -0.87 -12.81 -0.61
CA GLY A 96 -1.24 -13.80 -1.63
C GLY A 96 -0.21 -14.91 -1.77
N MET A 97 1.08 -14.58 -1.71
CA MET A 97 2.14 -15.59 -1.72
C MET A 97 2.02 -16.54 -0.52
N LEU A 98 1.72 -16.01 0.68
CA LEU A 98 1.44 -16.83 1.85
C LEU A 98 0.22 -17.75 1.65
N ASP A 99 -0.83 -17.26 1.01
CA ASP A 99 -1.99 -18.09 0.66
C ASP A 99 -1.62 -19.22 -0.30
N GLY A 100 -0.81 -18.93 -1.32
CA GLY A 100 -0.30 -19.92 -2.28
C GLY A 100 0.47 -21.06 -1.62
N PHE A 101 1.18 -20.76 -0.51
CA PHE A 101 1.87 -21.76 0.33
C PHE A 101 0.97 -22.40 1.39
N SER A 102 -0.28 -21.99 1.54
CA SER A 102 -1.15 -22.35 2.67
C SER A 102 -0.60 -21.89 4.04
N TYR A 103 0.12 -20.78 4.08
CA TYR A 103 0.71 -20.17 5.28
C TYR A 103 -0.11 -18.99 5.82
N GLY A 104 -1.43 -19.06 5.73
CA GLY A 104 -2.35 -17.99 6.14
C GLY A 104 -2.15 -17.48 7.58
N SER A 105 -1.68 -18.35 8.48
CA SER A 105 -1.36 -17.99 9.88
C SER A 105 -0.24 -16.94 10.00
N LEU A 106 0.60 -16.79 8.97
CA LEU A 106 1.67 -15.78 8.95
C LEU A 106 1.18 -14.37 8.59
N LYS A 107 -0.06 -14.21 8.14
CA LYS A 107 -0.58 -12.89 7.74
C LYS A 107 -0.59 -11.88 8.89
N GLY A 108 -0.81 -12.33 10.14
CA GLY A 108 -0.70 -11.45 11.32
C GLY A 108 0.71 -10.88 11.48
N ALA A 109 1.74 -11.72 11.36
CA ALA A 109 3.13 -11.28 11.38
C ALA A 109 3.45 -10.36 10.18
N LEU A 110 2.95 -10.69 8.98
CA LEU A 110 3.09 -9.87 7.78
C LEU A 110 2.47 -8.47 7.99
N MET A 111 1.28 -8.37 8.58
CA MET A 111 0.64 -7.09 8.90
C MET A 111 1.51 -6.24 9.83
N ALA A 112 1.95 -6.82 10.94
CA ALA A 112 2.76 -6.09 11.92
C ALA A 112 4.10 -5.63 11.33
N ARG A 113 4.82 -6.52 10.64
CA ARG A 113 6.14 -6.22 10.07
C ARG A 113 6.06 -5.37 8.83
N GLY A 114 5.06 -5.55 7.97
CA GLY A 114 4.81 -4.72 6.79
C GLY A 114 4.47 -3.27 7.18
N THR A 115 3.58 -3.08 8.14
CA THR A 115 3.28 -1.75 8.70
C THR A 115 4.56 -1.09 9.22
N ARG A 116 5.38 -1.81 9.98
CA ARG A 116 6.63 -1.30 10.53
C ARG A 116 7.64 -0.92 9.44
N GLU A 117 7.76 -1.75 8.41
CA GLU A 117 8.63 -1.50 7.26
C GLU A 117 8.27 -0.17 6.57
N ILE A 118 7.00 0.03 6.25
CA ILE A 118 6.55 1.24 5.55
C ILE A 118 6.57 2.47 6.46
N SER A 119 6.30 2.31 7.75
CA SER A 119 6.44 3.38 8.75
C SER A 119 7.88 3.94 8.80
N ARG A 120 8.91 3.07 8.70
CA ARG A 120 10.31 3.52 8.60
C ARG A 120 10.57 4.30 7.32
N LEU A 121 10.05 3.83 6.18
CA LEU A 121 10.21 4.53 4.91
C LEU A 121 9.58 5.92 4.96
N VAL A 122 8.33 6.01 5.40
CA VAL A 122 7.60 7.30 5.51
C VAL A 122 8.36 8.28 6.41
N ARG A 123 8.86 7.82 7.55
CA ARG A 123 9.70 8.65 8.44
C ARG A 123 10.96 9.15 7.74
N ALA A 124 11.66 8.29 7.02
CA ALA A 124 12.88 8.68 6.31
C ALA A 124 12.61 9.67 5.18
N MET A 125 11.43 9.59 4.56
CA MET A 125 10.95 10.55 3.56
C MET A 125 10.49 11.89 4.15
N GLY A 126 10.44 12.03 5.49
CA GLY A 126 10.01 13.25 6.18
C GLY A 126 8.50 13.31 6.51
N GLY A 127 7.77 12.21 6.33
CA GLY A 127 6.37 12.08 6.75
C GLY A 127 6.21 11.59 8.18
N ASP A 128 4.96 11.54 8.64
CA ASP A 128 4.62 11.01 9.95
C ASP A 128 4.49 9.48 9.91
N ALA A 129 5.37 8.80 10.63
CA ALA A 129 5.37 7.34 10.74
C ALA A 129 4.05 6.77 11.31
N GLU A 130 3.33 7.54 12.13
CA GLU A 130 2.06 7.12 12.73
C GLU A 130 0.92 7.06 11.70
N THR A 131 1.01 7.80 10.59
CA THR A 131 0.03 7.76 9.48
C THR A 131 -0.16 6.33 8.95
N ILE A 132 0.89 5.50 9.00
CA ILE A 132 0.86 4.13 8.47
C ILE A 132 -0.02 3.20 9.32
N TYR A 133 -0.25 3.52 10.58
CA TYR A 133 -1.18 2.78 11.45
C TYR A 133 -2.65 3.18 11.23
N GLY A 134 -2.90 4.19 10.39
CA GLY A 134 -4.23 4.69 10.04
C GLY A 134 -4.90 3.96 8.89
N LEU A 135 -6.01 4.58 8.42
CA LEU A 135 -6.91 4.01 7.40
C LEU A 135 -6.28 3.87 6.01
N SER A 136 -5.24 4.66 5.69
CA SER A 136 -4.60 4.62 4.37
C SER A 136 -3.73 3.37 4.15
N HIS A 137 -3.25 2.73 5.24
CA HIS A 137 -2.37 1.58 5.15
C HIS A 137 -2.88 0.41 6.00
N LEU A 138 -2.63 0.40 7.34
CA LEU A 138 -3.04 -0.70 8.21
C LEU A 138 -4.55 -0.93 8.18
N GLY A 139 -5.35 0.13 8.22
CA GLY A 139 -6.81 0.05 8.16
C GLY A 139 -7.35 -0.51 6.85
N ASP A 140 -6.58 -0.44 5.75
CA ASP A 140 -6.95 -1.00 4.44
C ASP A 140 -6.41 -2.45 4.24
N TYR A 141 -5.78 -3.06 5.25
CA TYR A 141 -5.23 -4.41 5.14
C TYR A 141 -6.30 -5.50 5.09
N GLU A 142 -7.39 -5.36 5.83
CA GLU A 142 -8.49 -6.32 5.77
C GLU A 142 -8.97 -6.46 4.33
N ALA A 143 -9.29 -5.33 3.70
CA ALA A 143 -9.74 -5.25 2.32
C ALA A 143 -8.69 -5.70 1.28
N THR A 144 -7.41 -5.75 1.64
CA THR A 144 -6.30 -6.03 0.72
C THR A 144 -5.70 -7.42 0.91
N LEU A 145 -5.48 -7.85 2.16
CA LEU A 145 -4.79 -9.11 2.48
C LEU A 145 -5.73 -10.31 2.61
N PHE A 146 -6.99 -10.06 2.99
CA PHE A 146 -7.96 -11.11 3.27
C PHE A 146 -9.08 -11.18 2.24
N SER A 147 -9.40 -10.09 1.57
CA SER A 147 -10.47 -10.05 0.57
C SER A 147 -10.17 -10.94 -0.64
N GLN A 148 -11.17 -11.71 -1.06
CA GLN A 148 -11.13 -12.47 -2.31
C GLN A 148 -11.15 -11.58 -3.56
N HIS A 149 -11.54 -10.32 -3.41
CA HIS A 149 -11.62 -9.33 -4.49
C HIS A 149 -10.30 -8.59 -4.72
N SER A 150 -9.30 -8.73 -3.84
CA SER A 150 -7.99 -8.09 -3.99
C SER A 150 -7.18 -8.69 -5.14
N ASN A 151 -7.01 -7.94 -6.22
CA ASN A 151 -6.19 -8.36 -7.36
C ASN A 151 -4.72 -8.60 -6.95
N ASN A 152 -4.18 -7.78 -6.05
CA ASN A 152 -2.80 -7.96 -5.58
C ASN A 152 -2.65 -9.30 -4.84
N ARG A 153 -3.55 -9.61 -3.90
CA ARG A 153 -3.53 -10.89 -3.19
C ARG A 153 -3.66 -12.08 -4.15
N ARG A 154 -4.65 -12.03 -5.04
CA ARG A 154 -4.88 -13.09 -6.05
C ARG A 154 -3.67 -13.30 -6.97
N TYR A 155 -3.02 -12.21 -7.39
CA TYR A 155 -1.83 -12.31 -8.22
C TYR A 155 -0.65 -12.93 -7.46
N GLY A 156 -0.41 -12.52 -6.21
CA GLY A 156 0.63 -13.12 -5.36
C GLY A 156 0.42 -14.63 -5.15
N GLU A 157 -0.83 -15.06 -4.95
CA GLU A 157 -1.21 -16.47 -4.87
C GLU A 157 -0.94 -17.22 -6.20
N ALA A 158 -1.31 -16.62 -7.34
CA ALA A 158 -1.08 -17.19 -8.66
C ALA A 158 0.42 -17.35 -8.99
N VAL A 159 1.26 -16.42 -8.56
CA VAL A 159 2.74 -16.51 -8.73
C VAL A 159 3.28 -17.76 -8.05
N VAL A 160 2.90 -18.00 -6.79
CA VAL A 160 3.36 -19.19 -6.03
C VAL A 160 2.82 -20.48 -6.61
N ARG A 161 1.60 -20.47 -7.14
CA ARG A 161 0.97 -21.62 -7.77
C ARG A 161 1.42 -21.87 -9.21
N GLY A 162 2.24 -20.99 -9.79
CA GLY A 162 2.71 -21.11 -11.17
C GLY A 162 1.66 -20.75 -12.23
N THR A 163 0.56 -20.08 -11.85
CA THR A 163 -0.56 -19.70 -12.76
C THR A 163 -0.60 -18.20 -13.05
N ALA A 164 0.46 -17.46 -12.75
CA ALA A 164 0.50 -16.00 -12.96
C ALA A 164 0.29 -15.60 -14.45
N GLY A 165 0.68 -16.43 -15.40
CA GLY A 165 0.47 -16.20 -16.84
C GLY A 165 -1.00 -16.17 -17.27
N GLU A 166 -1.90 -16.73 -16.47
CA GLU A 166 -3.34 -16.75 -16.69
C GLU A 166 -4.08 -15.58 -16.02
N PHE A 167 -3.34 -14.70 -15.33
CA PHE A 167 -3.92 -13.60 -14.58
C PHE A 167 -4.10 -12.36 -15.46
N HIS A 168 -5.35 -11.99 -15.76
CA HIS A 168 -5.69 -10.91 -16.70
C HIS A 168 -6.06 -9.58 -16.03
N SER A 169 -6.12 -9.53 -14.71
CA SER A 169 -6.43 -8.30 -13.98
C SER A 169 -5.15 -7.51 -13.64
N ILE A 170 -5.29 -6.19 -13.45
CA ILE A 170 -4.17 -5.36 -13.01
C ILE A 170 -3.91 -5.59 -11.53
N ALA A 171 -2.66 -5.93 -11.18
CA ALA A 171 -2.16 -5.97 -9.81
C ALA A 171 -1.17 -4.80 -9.62
N GLU A 172 -1.65 -3.69 -9.07
CA GLU A 172 -0.89 -2.43 -8.93
C GLU A 172 0.41 -2.60 -8.14
N GLY A 173 0.42 -3.53 -7.18
CA GLY A 173 1.59 -3.84 -6.36
C GLY A 173 2.82 -4.26 -7.17
N VAL A 174 2.64 -4.85 -8.36
CA VAL A 174 3.72 -5.23 -9.30
C VAL A 174 4.53 -4.00 -9.76
N TYR A 175 3.85 -2.89 -9.96
CA TYR A 175 4.47 -1.63 -10.33
C TYR A 175 4.99 -0.89 -9.10
N THR A 176 4.20 -0.85 -8.04
CA THR A 176 4.56 -0.17 -6.79
C THR A 176 5.83 -0.73 -6.15
N VAL A 177 6.05 -2.05 -6.20
CA VAL A 177 7.26 -2.65 -5.62
C VAL A 177 8.55 -2.14 -6.26
N LYS A 178 8.53 -1.83 -7.55
CA LYS A 178 9.69 -1.21 -8.25
C LYS A 178 9.97 0.18 -7.70
N ALA A 179 8.92 0.99 -7.52
CA ALA A 179 9.06 2.33 -6.93
C ALA A 179 9.57 2.25 -5.47
N LEU A 180 9.06 1.31 -4.67
CA LEU A 180 9.53 1.10 -3.30
C LEU A 180 11.03 0.74 -3.25
N MET A 181 11.55 -0.06 -4.20
CA MET A 181 12.99 -0.36 -4.26
C MET A 181 13.82 0.86 -4.62
N SER A 182 13.32 1.76 -5.47
CA SER A 182 13.99 3.03 -5.76
C SER A 182 14.04 3.92 -4.51
N LEU A 183 12.91 4.07 -3.81
CA LEU A 183 12.82 4.83 -2.56
C LEU A 183 13.67 4.22 -1.44
N SER A 184 13.69 2.88 -1.29
CA SER A 184 14.55 2.17 -0.34
C SER A 184 16.02 2.56 -0.51
N LYS A 185 16.49 2.60 -1.76
CA LYS A 185 17.85 2.98 -2.11
C LYS A 185 18.12 4.47 -1.86
N GLU A 186 17.20 5.35 -2.28
CA GLU A 186 17.31 6.79 -2.14
C GLU A 186 17.38 7.23 -0.68
N TYR A 187 16.48 6.69 0.14
CA TYR A 187 16.36 7.05 1.57
C TYR A 187 17.17 6.12 2.49
N GLN A 188 17.91 5.14 1.94
CA GLN A 188 18.73 4.17 2.69
C GLN A 188 17.93 3.42 3.78
N VAL A 189 16.72 3.01 3.45
CA VAL A 189 15.81 2.27 4.35
C VAL A 189 15.71 0.82 3.91
N ASP A 190 15.96 -0.11 4.83
CA ASP A 190 15.81 -1.56 4.61
C ASP A 190 14.30 -1.93 4.57
N LEU A 191 13.86 -2.47 3.44
CA LEU A 191 12.49 -2.91 3.17
C LEU A 191 12.42 -4.41 2.85
N PRO A 192 12.71 -5.29 3.81
CA PRO A 192 12.93 -6.71 3.55
C PRO A 192 11.72 -7.46 2.96
N ILE A 193 10.49 -7.12 3.34
CA ILE A 193 9.28 -7.73 2.77
C ILE A 193 9.11 -7.27 1.32
N SER A 194 9.21 -5.97 1.07
CA SER A 194 9.10 -5.41 -0.28
C SER A 194 10.22 -5.92 -1.19
N GLU A 195 11.45 -6.06 -0.69
CA GLU A 195 12.57 -6.64 -1.41
C GLU A 195 12.31 -8.11 -1.78
N THR A 196 11.80 -8.92 -0.84
CA THR A 196 11.39 -10.30 -1.10
C THR A 196 10.35 -10.38 -2.23
N VAL A 197 9.33 -9.53 -2.19
CA VAL A 197 8.32 -9.43 -3.25
C VAL A 197 8.94 -9.02 -4.58
N TYR A 198 9.87 -8.06 -4.56
CA TYR A 198 10.57 -7.60 -5.76
C TYR A 198 11.43 -8.71 -6.39
N GLU A 199 12.21 -9.45 -5.60
CA GLU A 199 13.02 -10.57 -6.09
C GLU A 199 12.14 -11.63 -6.77
N ILE A 200 11.00 -11.96 -6.18
CA ILE A 200 10.07 -12.95 -6.74
C ILE A 200 9.38 -12.41 -8.01
N ILE A 201 8.73 -11.25 -7.93
CA ILE A 201 7.84 -10.74 -8.98
C ILE A 201 8.62 -10.19 -10.17
N VAL A 202 9.71 -9.45 -9.91
CA VAL A 202 10.44 -8.71 -10.94
C VAL A 202 11.63 -9.50 -11.47
N LYS A 203 12.34 -10.21 -10.59
CA LYS A 203 13.53 -10.99 -10.96
C LYS A 203 13.26 -12.47 -11.19
N GLY A 204 12.06 -12.95 -10.89
CA GLY A 204 11.68 -14.35 -11.09
C GLY A 204 12.35 -15.33 -10.14
N ALA A 205 12.80 -14.84 -8.97
CA ALA A 205 13.40 -15.71 -7.96
C ALA A 205 12.37 -16.73 -7.41
N GLU A 206 12.84 -17.89 -7.00
CA GLU A 206 11.99 -18.96 -6.50
C GLU A 206 11.34 -18.55 -5.16
N PRO A 207 10.00 -18.53 -5.06
CA PRO A 207 9.27 -17.93 -3.94
C PRO A 207 9.59 -18.57 -2.58
N ARG A 208 9.73 -19.90 -2.51
CA ARG A 208 10.02 -20.62 -1.26
C ARG A 208 11.38 -20.28 -0.71
N ASN A 209 12.39 -20.18 -1.58
CA ASN A 209 13.74 -19.81 -1.18
C ASN A 209 13.77 -18.39 -0.63
N GLN A 210 13.10 -17.45 -1.31
CA GLN A 210 13.04 -16.05 -0.88
C GLN A 210 12.34 -15.90 0.48
N LEU A 211 11.22 -16.60 0.69
CA LEU A 211 10.55 -16.62 1.99
C LEU A 211 11.46 -17.20 3.08
N THR A 212 12.18 -18.29 2.79
CA THR A 212 13.12 -18.89 3.74
C THR A 212 14.23 -17.90 4.12
N GLN A 213 14.82 -17.20 3.14
CA GLN A 213 15.84 -16.19 3.40
C GLN A 213 15.34 -15.05 4.28
N LEU A 214 14.09 -14.62 4.08
CA LEU A 214 13.46 -13.60 4.92
C LEU A 214 13.41 -14.03 6.40
N PHE A 215 13.10 -15.29 6.68
CA PHE A 215 13.07 -15.84 8.05
C PHE A 215 14.45 -16.10 8.66
N LEU A 216 15.48 -16.28 7.84
CA LEU A 216 16.87 -16.50 8.29
C LEU A 216 17.63 -15.19 8.59
N ARG A 217 16.99 -14.03 8.43
CA ARG A 217 17.60 -12.75 8.79
C ARG A 217 17.95 -12.70 10.28
N ALA A 218 18.98 -11.92 10.60
CA ALA A 218 19.41 -11.73 11.99
C ALA A 218 18.24 -11.25 12.88
N THR A 219 18.16 -11.81 14.08
CA THR A 219 17.20 -11.40 15.10
C THR A 219 17.39 -9.92 15.46
N LYS A 220 16.32 -9.18 15.51
CA LYS A 220 16.28 -7.75 15.89
C LYS A 220 15.30 -7.54 17.04
N GLY A 221 15.34 -6.36 17.66
CA GLY A 221 14.31 -5.95 18.59
C GLY A 221 12.95 -5.85 17.85
N GLU A 222 11.86 -6.08 18.57
CA GLU A 222 10.51 -6.03 17.96
C GLU A 222 10.22 -4.65 17.32
N LYS A 223 10.80 -3.58 17.90
CA LYS A 223 10.63 -2.20 17.43
C LYS A 223 11.64 -1.77 16.36
N ASP A 224 12.55 -2.64 15.95
CA ASP A 224 13.58 -2.34 14.95
C ASP A 224 13.13 -2.66 13.52
#